data_a532f0d53f8536ab186ab04670c23882
#
_entry.id   a532f0d53f8536ab186ab04670c23882
#
_cell.length_a   1.000
_cell.length_b   1.000
_cell.length_c   1.000
_cell.angle_alpha   90.00
_cell.angle_beta   90.00
_cell.angle_gamma   90.00
#
_symmetry.space_group_name_H-M   'P 1'
#
loop_
_entity.id
_entity.type
_entity.pdbx_description
1 polymer ?
#
loop_
_entity_poly.entity_id
_entity_poly.type
_entity_poly.pdbx_seq_one_letter_code
_entity_poly.pdbx_strand_id
1 'polypeptide(L)'
;MSNAPQLSTQLHHNAYVTDDMESVRKFYEEVIGMPLVSTWCEQTMLFGKERTYMHCFFDLGNGECLAFFQFANEDDQKEFGPELTPSGFRHIAMKVDNKEVQTAIHDRLLAAGYKEPEMYVLEHGYCNSLYVYDPSGLLIEFVVDHPDMEKINSDQKTKAHSELARWLAGDHAPNNTAYARHEST
;
A
#
# COMPACT_ATOMS: atom_id res chain seq x y z
N MET A 1 -26.37 -9.82 22.50
CA MET A 1 -25.56 -9.84 21.28
C MET A 1 -26.25 -8.93 20.27
N SER A 2 -25.62 -7.83 19.87
CA SER A 2 -26.24 -6.88 18.92
C SER A 2 -26.30 -7.55 17.55
N ASN A 3 -27.52 -7.61 16.95
CA ASN A 3 -27.73 -7.99 15.55
C ASN A 3 -27.25 -6.86 14.61
N ALA A 4 -26.00 -6.39 14.76
CA ALA A 4 -25.44 -5.49 13.76
C ALA A 4 -25.29 -6.27 12.45
N PRO A 5 -25.72 -5.71 11.31
CA PRO A 5 -25.52 -6.37 10.03
C PRO A 5 -24.02 -6.60 9.80
N GLN A 6 -23.68 -7.79 9.32
CA GLN A 6 -22.31 -8.07 8.90
C GLN A 6 -22.01 -7.20 7.69
N LEU A 7 -21.10 -6.25 7.85
CA LEU A 7 -20.61 -5.44 6.74
C LEU A 7 -19.68 -6.30 5.88
N SER A 8 -20.04 -6.48 4.61
CA SER A 8 -19.14 -6.95 3.57
C SER A 8 -18.73 -5.74 2.75
N THR A 9 -17.53 -5.25 2.96
CA THR A 9 -17.00 -4.10 2.23
C THR A 9 -15.77 -4.51 1.45
N GLN A 10 -15.67 -4.02 0.22
CA GLN A 10 -14.48 -4.11 -0.61
C GLN A 10 -13.85 -2.71 -0.68
N LEU A 11 -12.54 -2.65 -0.78
CA LEU A 11 -11.86 -1.40 -1.09
C LEU A 11 -12.25 -1.02 -2.52
N HIS A 12 -12.80 0.19 -2.73
CA HIS A 12 -13.08 0.68 -4.07
C HIS A 12 -11.81 1.28 -4.69
N HIS A 13 -11.22 2.24 -4.01
CA HIS A 13 -9.91 2.80 -4.34
C HIS A 13 -9.29 3.48 -3.12
N ASN A 14 -7.99 3.67 -3.18
CA ASN A 14 -7.25 4.50 -2.24
C ASN A 14 -6.60 5.65 -3.02
N ALA A 15 -6.81 6.89 -2.59
CA ALA A 15 -6.44 8.07 -3.35
C ALA A 15 -5.37 8.92 -2.64
N TYR A 16 -4.43 9.42 -3.43
CA TYR A 16 -3.32 10.27 -3.02
C TYR A 16 -3.21 11.49 -3.93
N VAL A 17 -2.40 12.45 -3.56
CA VAL A 17 -2.02 13.57 -4.44
C VAL A 17 -0.58 13.39 -4.88
N THR A 18 -0.32 13.65 -6.15
CA THR A 18 1.04 13.72 -6.72
C THR A 18 1.26 15.05 -7.40
N ASP A 19 2.49 15.49 -7.49
CA ASP A 19 2.91 16.64 -8.28
C ASP A 19 3.44 16.24 -9.68
N ASP A 20 3.67 14.93 -9.90
CA ASP A 20 4.13 14.37 -11.18
C ASP A 20 3.37 13.09 -11.55
N MET A 21 2.21 13.25 -12.19
CA MET A 21 1.37 12.15 -12.63
C MET A 21 2.05 11.26 -13.68
N GLU A 22 2.90 11.82 -14.53
CA GLU A 22 3.57 11.01 -15.55
C GLU A 22 4.62 10.07 -14.94
N SER A 23 5.35 10.51 -13.94
CA SER A 23 6.24 9.62 -13.19
C SER A 23 5.47 8.53 -12.44
N VAL A 24 4.33 8.86 -11.84
CA VAL A 24 3.43 7.89 -11.20
C VAL A 24 2.89 6.89 -12.23
N ARG A 25 2.42 7.36 -13.39
CA ARG A 25 1.93 6.48 -14.47
C ARG A 25 3.03 5.51 -14.94
N LYS A 26 4.22 6.00 -15.22
CA LYS A 26 5.35 5.14 -15.62
C LYS A 26 5.67 4.10 -14.57
N PHE A 27 5.69 4.49 -13.32
CA PHE A 27 5.94 3.55 -12.21
C PHE A 27 4.89 2.45 -12.16
N TYR A 28 3.61 2.79 -12.03
CA TYR A 28 2.56 1.78 -11.87
C TYR A 28 2.30 0.99 -13.14
N GLU A 29 2.17 1.65 -14.31
CA GLU A 29 1.81 0.98 -15.54
C GLU A 29 2.98 0.27 -16.21
N GLU A 30 4.13 0.93 -16.37
CA GLU A 30 5.26 0.38 -17.11
C GLU A 30 6.18 -0.49 -16.25
N VAL A 31 6.47 -0.08 -15.01
CA VAL A 31 7.40 -0.82 -14.14
C VAL A 31 6.65 -1.91 -13.36
N ILE A 32 5.57 -1.57 -12.65
CA ILE A 32 4.82 -2.55 -11.84
C ILE A 32 3.92 -3.43 -12.72
N GLY A 33 3.28 -2.86 -13.76
CA GLY A 33 2.34 -3.54 -14.64
C GLY A 33 0.89 -3.44 -14.18
N MET A 34 0.55 -2.40 -13.43
CA MET A 34 -0.81 -2.03 -13.05
C MET A 34 -1.35 -1.05 -14.09
N PRO A 35 -2.32 -1.44 -14.94
CA PRO A 35 -2.76 -0.60 -16.04
C PRO A 35 -3.49 0.66 -15.56
N LEU A 36 -3.26 1.78 -16.24
CA LEU A 36 -4.10 2.97 -16.13
C LEU A 36 -5.46 2.68 -16.76
N VAL A 37 -6.52 2.61 -15.96
CA VAL A 37 -7.87 2.23 -16.42
C VAL A 37 -8.82 3.40 -16.52
N SER A 38 -8.50 4.54 -15.90
CA SER A 38 -9.36 5.72 -15.97
C SER A 38 -8.58 7.00 -15.67
N THR A 39 -8.90 8.05 -16.40
CA THR A 39 -8.44 9.43 -16.14
C THR A 39 -9.63 10.37 -16.24
N TRP A 40 -9.99 10.98 -15.12
CA TRP A 40 -11.02 12.01 -15.05
C TRP A 40 -10.36 13.38 -14.92
N CYS A 41 -10.79 14.32 -15.75
CA CYS A 41 -10.40 15.73 -15.64
C CYS A 41 -11.66 16.51 -15.28
N GLU A 42 -11.66 17.10 -14.10
CA GLU A 42 -12.87 17.69 -13.52
C GLU A 42 -12.62 19.14 -13.07
N GLN A 43 -13.67 19.92 -13.11
CA GLN A 43 -13.72 21.26 -12.54
C GLN A 43 -14.90 21.30 -11.57
N THR A 44 -14.61 21.52 -10.29
CA THR A 44 -15.61 21.37 -9.23
C THR A 44 -15.39 22.37 -8.11
N MET A 45 -16.49 22.78 -7.49
CA MET A 45 -16.45 23.60 -6.27
C MET A 45 -16.06 22.74 -5.08
N LEU A 46 -14.81 22.88 -4.61
CA LEU A 46 -14.26 22.16 -3.46
C LEU A 46 -13.76 23.17 -2.41
N PHE A 47 -14.20 23.03 -1.18
CA PHE A 47 -13.78 23.85 -0.04
C PHE A 47 -13.90 25.36 -0.31
N GLY A 48 -15.01 25.79 -0.97
CA GLY A 48 -15.33 27.19 -1.22
C GLY A 48 -14.60 27.83 -2.41
N LYS A 49 -13.85 27.06 -3.20
CA LYS A 49 -13.15 27.51 -4.41
C LYS A 49 -13.39 26.54 -5.55
N GLU A 50 -13.55 27.05 -6.76
CA GLU A 50 -13.56 26.21 -7.97
C GLU A 50 -12.14 25.72 -8.27
N ARG A 51 -11.98 24.40 -8.41
CA ARG A 51 -10.70 23.73 -8.62
C ARG A 51 -10.76 22.81 -9.83
N THR A 52 -9.68 22.80 -10.59
CA THR A 52 -9.50 21.91 -11.73
C THR A 52 -8.42 20.89 -11.39
N TYR A 53 -8.73 19.61 -11.57
CA TYR A 53 -7.82 18.53 -11.26
C TYR A 53 -8.00 17.34 -12.21
N MET A 54 -6.96 16.54 -12.28
CA MET A 54 -6.97 15.23 -12.92
C MET A 54 -7.00 14.14 -11.82
N HIS A 55 -7.76 13.07 -12.06
CA HIS A 55 -7.88 11.91 -11.17
C HIS A 55 -7.66 10.64 -11.97
N CYS A 56 -6.52 9.99 -11.78
CA CYS A 56 -6.09 8.78 -12.47
C CYS A 56 -6.27 7.55 -11.59
N PHE A 57 -6.65 6.41 -12.20
CA PHE A 57 -6.91 5.14 -11.50
C PHE A 57 -6.07 4.03 -12.14
N PHE A 58 -5.33 3.31 -11.31
CA PHE A 58 -4.50 2.15 -11.67
C PHE A 58 -5.11 0.89 -11.07
N ASP A 59 -5.48 -0.07 -11.92
CA ASP A 59 -6.17 -1.30 -11.51
C ASP A 59 -5.21 -2.27 -10.77
N LEU A 60 -5.67 -2.81 -9.64
CA LEU A 60 -4.99 -3.86 -8.88
C LEU A 60 -5.20 -5.27 -9.45
N GLY A 61 -5.99 -5.40 -10.53
CA GLY A 61 -6.31 -6.67 -11.17
C GLY A 61 -7.58 -7.34 -10.63
N ASN A 62 -8.28 -6.72 -9.69
CA ASN A 62 -9.52 -7.22 -9.08
C ASN A 62 -10.67 -6.20 -9.10
N GLY A 63 -10.49 -5.07 -9.83
CA GLY A 63 -11.41 -3.96 -9.90
C GLY A 63 -11.27 -2.92 -8.78
N GLU A 64 -10.39 -3.16 -7.81
CA GLU A 64 -9.94 -2.16 -6.85
C GLU A 64 -8.79 -1.34 -7.46
N CYS A 65 -8.63 -0.08 -7.04
CA CYS A 65 -7.63 0.79 -7.66
C CYS A 65 -6.77 1.54 -6.64
N LEU A 66 -5.54 1.84 -7.04
CA LEU A 66 -4.84 3.00 -6.54
C LEU A 66 -5.18 4.20 -7.41
N ALA A 67 -5.42 5.36 -6.78
CA ALA A 67 -5.81 6.56 -7.49
C ALA A 67 -4.93 7.74 -7.10
N PHE A 68 -4.71 8.64 -8.05
CA PHE A 68 -3.88 9.82 -7.81
C PHE A 68 -4.56 11.06 -8.39
N PHE A 69 -4.50 12.14 -7.61
CA PHE A 69 -4.90 13.48 -8.04
C PHE A 69 -3.68 14.32 -8.40
N GLN A 70 -3.86 15.19 -9.40
CA GLN A 70 -2.95 16.29 -9.66
C GLN A 70 -3.78 17.53 -10.00
N PHE A 71 -3.47 18.65 -9.37
CA PHE A 71 -4.18 19.90 -9.59
C PHE A 71 -3.55 20.69 -10.74
N ALA A 72 -4.41 21.36 -11.54
CA ALA A 72 -3.95 22.20 -12.65
C ALA A 72 -3.38 23.55 -12.18
N ASN A 73 -3.82 24.04 -11.04
CA ASN A 73 -3.38 25.30 -10.46
C ASN A 73 -2.28 25.06 -9.42
N GLU A 74 -1.18 25.81 -9.50
CA GLU A 74 -0.03 25.65 -8.61
C GLU A 74 -0.35 25.92 -7.14
N ASP A 75 -1.26 26.86 -6.84
CA ASP A 75 -1.63 27.16 -5.45
C ASP A 75 -2.48 26.03 -4.87
N ASP A 76 -3.38 25.43 -5.68
CA ASP A 76 -4.16 24.27 -5.28
C ASP A 76 -3.26 23.04 -5.11
N GLN A 77 -2.29 22.84 -6.02
CA GLN A 77 -1.30 21.78 -5.92
C GLN A 77 -0.46 21.93 -4.64
N LYS A 78 -0.07 23.13 -4.24
CA LYS A 78 0.65 23.36 -2.98
C LYS A 78 -0.24 23.16 -1.75
N GLU A 79 -1.52 23.56 -1.83
CA GLU A 79 -2.49 23.41 -0.73
C GLU A 79 -2.76 21.92 -0.41
N PHE A 80 -2.88 21.08 -1.45
CA PHE A 80 -3.20 19.65 -1.32
C PHE A 80 -2.05 18.72 -1.68
N GLY A 81 -0.89 19.26 -2.01
CA GLY A 81 0.29 18.55 -2.47
C GLY A 81 0.70 17.39 -1.55
N PRO A 82 1.63 16.53 -1.97
CA PRO A 82 1.89 15.29 -1.27
C PRO A 82 2.28 15.56 0.19
N GLU A 83 1.34 15.34 1.11
CA GLU A 83 1.60 15.37 2.56
C GLU A 83 2.47 14.18 3.02
N LEU A 84 2.93 13.38 2.08
CA LEU A 84 3.66 12.16 2.35
C LEU A 84 5.12 12.49 2.67
N THR A 85 5.38 12.82 3.92
CA THR A 85 6.73 12.56 4.44
C THR A 85 6.97 11.06 4.36
N PRO A 86 8.01 10.58 3.66
CA PRO A 86 8.33 9.18 3.61
C PRO A 86 8.38 8.59 5.02
N SER A 87 7.58 7.57 5.26
CA SER A 87 7.50 6.88 6.55
C SER A 87 7.51 5.39 6.31
N GLY A 88 8.51 4.68 6.83
CA GLY A 88 8.62 3.23 6.72
C GLY A 88 7.49 2.44 7.37
N PHE A 89 6.58 3.10 8.10
CA PHE A 89 5.43 2.44 8.75
C PHE A 89 4.09 2.74 8.09
N ARG A 90 4.00 3.80 7.27
CA ARG A 90 2.78 4.10 6.52
C ARG A 90 2.93 3.62 5.09
N HIS A 91 2.24 2.54 4.76
CA HIS A 91 2.33 1.89 3.46
C HIS A 91 0.99 1.30 3.03
N ILE A 92 0.89 0.94 1.76
CA ILE A 92 -0.16 0.11 1.21
C ILE A 92 0.44 -1.24 0.87
N ALA A 93 -0.11 -2.30 1.45
CA ALA A 93 0.27 -3.66 1.14
C ALA A 93 -0.69 -4.28 0.13
N MET A 94 -0.13 -4.81 -0.93
CA MET A 94 -0.83 -5.53 -1.98
C MET A 94 -0.38 -6.98 -1.98
N LYS A 95 -1.33 -7.91 -1.83
CA LYS A 95 -1.05 -9.32 -1.92
C LYS A 95 -0.74 -9.70 -3.36
N VAL A 96 0.34 -10.47 -3.54
CA VAL A 96 0.67 -11.14 -4.80
C VAL A 96 0.55 -12.66 -4.65
N ASP A 97 0.26 -13.35 -5.75
CA ASP A 97 -0.12 -14.77 -5.70
C ASP A 97 0.97 -15.67 -5.12
N ASN A 98 2.23 -15.39 -5.43
CA ASN A 98 3.36 -16.25 -5.05
C ASN A 98 4.70 -15.50 -5.16
N LYS A 99 5.77 -16.20 -4.76
CA LYS A 99 7.14 -15.67 -4.77
C LYS A 99 7.65 -15.36 -6.16
N GLU A 100 7.22 -16.10 -7.18
CA GLU A 100 7.62 -15.89 -8.57
C GLU A 100 7.10 -14.53 -9.09
N VAL A 101 5.85 -14.18 -8.77
CA VAL A 101 5.27 -12.87 -9.12
C VAL A 101 6.00 -11.76 -8.37
N GLN A 102 6.27 -11.91 -7.07
CA GLN A 102 7.03 -10.93 -6.30
C GLN A 102 8.43 -10.73 -6.87
N THR A 103 9.13 -11.81 -7.25
CA THR A 103 10.46 -11.75 -7.87
C THR A 103 10.42 -11.03 -9.21
N ALA A 104 9.40 -11.30 -10.03
CA ALA A 104 9.24 -10.59 -11.31
C ALA A 104 9.00 -9.08 -11.15
N ILE A 105 8.29 -8.67 -10.09
CA ILE A 105 8.14 -7.25 -9.74
C ILE A 105 9.49 -6.67 -9.28
N HIS A 106 10.19 -7.36 -8.39
CA HIS A 106 11.50 -6.95 -7.91
C HIS A 106 12.50 -6.76 -9.06
N ASP A 107 12.56 -7.69 -10.01
CA ASP A 107 13.49 -7.62 -11.15
C ASP A 107 13.17 -6.43 -12.08
N ARG A 108 11.89 -6.14 -12.30
CA ARG A 108 11.46 -4.94 -13.06
C ARG A 108 11.84 -3.65 -12.34
N LEU A 109 11.69 -3.59 -11.03
CA LEU A 109 12.11 -2.46 -10.21
C LEU A 109 13.63 -2.26 -10.27
N LEU A 110 14.42 -3.35 -10.18
CA LEU A 110 15.88 -3.28 -10.35
C LEU A 110 16.26 -2.76 -11.75
N ALA A 111 15.60 -3.25 -12.80
CA ALA A 111 15.83 -2.79 -14.17
C ALA A 111 15.46 -1.31 -14.37
N ALA A 112 14.49 -0.80 -13.61
CA ALA A 112 14.11 0.62 -13.58
C ALA A 112 15.02 1.48 -12.68
N GLY A 113 16.00 0.88 -12.00
CA GLY A 113 17.01 1.58 -11.20
C GLY A 113 16.71 1.69 -9.71
N TYR A 114 15.61 1.09 -9.22
CA TYR A 114 15.30 1.05 -7.78
C TYR A 114 16.26 0.12 -7.04
N LYS A 115 16.71 0.55 -5.88
CA LYS A 115 17.65 -0.19 -5.02
C LYS A 115 17.53 0.29 -3.58
N GLU A 116 18.23 -0.32 -2.66
CA GLU A 116 18.33 0.20 -1.29
C GLU A 116 18.89 1.64 -1.25
N PRO A 117 18.31 2.50 -0.40
CA PRO A 117 17.25 2.25 0.58
C PRO A 117 15.81 2.42 0.04
N GLU A 118 15.61 2.78 -1.24
CA GLU A 118 14.29 3.03 -1.83
C GLU A 118 13.48 1.75 -2.04
N MET A 119 14.17 0.59 -2.15
CA MET A 119 13.57 -0.73 -2.30
C MET A 119 14.29 -1.74 -1.41
N TYR A 120 13.53 -2.58 -0.70
CA TYR A 120 14.08 -3.62 0.17
C TYR A 120 13.11 -4.77 0.39
N VAL A 121 13.63 -5.93 0.81
CA VAL A 121 12.83 -7.11 1.13
C VAL A 121 12.92 -7.40 2.61
N LEU A 122 11.76 -7.66 3.25
CA LEU A 122 11.70 -8.11 4.64
C LEU A 122 10.98 -9.45 4.73
N GLU A 123 11.56 -10.36 5.50
CA GLU A 123 10.95 -11.60 5.91
C GLU A 123 10.34 -11.43 7.30
N HIS A 124 9.03 -11.56 7.44
CA HIS A 124 8.31 -11.40 8.71
C HIS A 124 8.05 -12.75 9.41
N GLY A 125 8.42 -13.86 8.78
CA GLY A 125 8.15 -15.21 9.24
C GLY A 125 6.73 -15.69 8.90
N TYR A 126 5.73 -14.83 8.97
CA TYR A 126 4.35 -15.11 8.55
C TYR A 126 4.04 -14.59 7.13
N CYS A 127 4.87 -13.73 6.58
CA CYS A 127 4.82 -13.28 5.18
C CYS A 127 6.20 -12.79 4.75
N ASN A 128 6.42 -12.74 3.44
CA ASN A 128 7.59 -12.11 2.84
C ASN A 128 7.14 -10.88 2.06
N SER A 129 7.81 -9.75 2.25
CA SER A 129 7.37 -8.46 1.75
C SER A 129 8.48 -7.75 0.98
N LEU A 130 8.16 -7.31 -0.25
CA LEU A 130 8.98 -6.41 -1.05
C LEU A 130 8.42 -5.00 -0.90
N TYR A 131 9.23 -4.08 -0.40
CA TYR A 131 8.89 -2.68 -0.21
C TYR A 131 9.55 -1.81 -1.26
N VAL A 132 8.85 -0.80 -1.75
CA VAL A 132 9.41 0.22 -2.65
C VAL A 132 8.68 1.56 -2.47
N TYR A 133 9.43 2.67 -2.49
CA TYR A 133 8.82 3.99 -2.58
C TYR A 133 8.46 4.32 -4.02
N ASP A 134 7.21 4.72 -4.24
CA ASP A 134 6.78 5.26 -5.53
C ASP A 134 7.33 6.67 -5.76
N PRO A 135 7.21 7.26 -6.97
CA PRO A 135 7.71 8.60 -7.27
C PRO A 135 7.07 9.72 -6.44
N SER A 136 5.90 9.50 -5.83
CA SER A 136 5.24 10.47 -4.94
C SER A 136 5.65 10.32 -3.47
N GLY A 137 6.51 9.34 -3.15
CA GLY A 137 6.96 9.05 -1.78
C GLY A 137 6.05 8.12 -0.99
N LEU A 138 5.05 7.49 -1.64
CA LEU A 138 4.22 6.47 -1.02
C LEU A 138 4.99 5.15 -0.94
N LEU A 139 5.02 4.54 0.24
CA LEU A 139 5.60 3.21 0.41
C LEU A 139 4.58 2.16 -0.03
N ILE A 140 4.97 1.35 -1.01
CA ILE A 140 4.20 0.21 -1.52
C ILE A 140 4.85 -1.08 -1.03
N GLU A 141 4.03 -2.03 -0.63
CA GLU A 141 4.44 -3.36 -0.20
C GLU A 141 3.78 -4.42 -1.08
N PHE A 142 4.56 -5.36 -1.61
CA PHE A 142 4.08 -6.55 -2.30
C PHE A 142 4.30 -7.77 -1.41
N VAL A 143 3.19 -8.34 -0.92
CA VAL A 143 3.22 -9.39 0.12
C VAL A 143 2.94 -10.76 -0.48
N VAL A 144 3.79 -11.72 -0.10
CA VAL A 144 3.52 -13.16 -0.27
C VAL A 144 3.23 -13.74 1.10
N ASP A 145 2.03 -14.29 1.26
CA ASP A 145 1.60 -14.93 2.50
C ASP A 145 2.38 -16.23 2.77
N HIS A 146 2.54 -16.55 4.05
CA HIS A 146 2.96 -17.89 4.45
C HIS A 146 1.92 -18.94 4.01
N PRO A 147 2.33 -20.17 3.61
CA PRO A 147 1.38 -21.23 3.20
C PRO A 147 0.27 -21.51 4.23
N ASP A 148 0.55 -21.36 5.51
CA ASP A 148 -0.41 -21.58 6.60
C ASP A 148 -1.16 -20.31 7.03
N MET A 149 -1.24 -19.27 6.18
CA MET A 149 -1.80 -17.96 6.56
C MET A 149 -3.23 -18.06 7.10
N GLU A 150 -4.07 -18.92 6.56
CA GLU A 150 -5.44 -19.11 7.09
C GLU A 150 -5.43 -19.55 8.55
N LYS A 151 -4.55 -20.52 8.88
CA LYS A 151 -4.39 -20.99 10.26
C LYS A 151 -3.82 -19.90 11.15
N ILE A 152 -2.78 -19.20 10.67
CA ILE A 152 -2.15 -18.08 11.39
C ILE A 152 -3.21 -17.02 11.73
N ASN A 153 -4.00 -16.59 10.75
CA ASN A 153 -5.04 -15.59 10.93
C ASN A 153 -6.14 -16.07 11.90
N SER A 154 -6.55 -17.33 11.81
CA SER A 154 -7.51 -17.91 12.72
C SER A 154 -7.00 -17.90 14.17
N ASP A 155 -5.76 -18.30 14.38
CA ASP A 155 -5.12 -18.32 15.71
C ASP A 155 -4.96 -16.89 16.27
N GLN A 156 -4.53 -15.94 15.45
CA GLN A 156 -4.36 -14.54 15.83
C GLN A 156 -5.71 -13.87 16.16
N LYS A 157 -6.75 -14.15 15.40
CA LYS A 157 -8.09 -13.63 15.65
C LYS A 157 -8.60 -13.95 17.04
N THR A 158 -8.30 -15.15 17.57
CA THR A 158 -8.72 -15.55 18.94
C THR A 158 -8.01 -14.76 20.04
N LYS A 159 -6.82 -14.22 19.75
CA LYS A 159 -5.95 -13.54 20.71
C LYS A 159 -5.95 -12.02 20.54
N ALA A 160 -6.49 -11.49 19.45
CA ALA A 160 -6.32 -10.09 19.05
C ALA A 160 -6.66 -9.09 20.19
N HIS A 161 -7.80 -9.28 20.86
CA HIS A 161 -8.20 -8.38 21.95
C HIS A 161 -7.34 -8.53 23.21
N SER A 162 -6.94 -9.75 23.57
CA SER A 162 -6.09 -9.99 24.75
C SER A 162 -4.68 -9.45 24.53
N GLU A 163 -4.13 -9.60 23.32
CA GLU A 163 -2.81 -9.04 22.98
C GLU A 163 -2.83 -7.51 22.96
N LEU A 164 -3.90 -6.90 22.42
CA LEU A 164 -4.07 -5.46 22.48
C LEU A 164 -4.16 -4.97 23.95
N ALA A 165 -4.97 -5.64 24.78
CA ALA A 165 -5.11 -5.29 26.18
C ALA A 165 -3.79 -5.41 26.96
N ARG A 166 -3.01 -6.46 26.69
CA ARG A 166 -1.68 -6.67 27.25
C ARG A 166 -0.73 -5.51 26.90
N TRP A 167 -0.67 -5.14 25.62
CA TRP A 167 0.14 -4.03 25.14
C TRP A 167 -0.23 -2.70 25.81
N LEU A 168 -1.53 -2.39 25.90
CA LEU A 168 -2.04 -1.18 26.53
C LEU A 168 -1.78 -1.15 28.04
N ALA A 169 -1.62 -2.30 28.69
CA ALA A 169 -1.23 -2.43 30.09
C ALA A 169 0.29 -2.29 30.33
N GLY A 170 1.09 -2.05 29.28
CA GLY A 170 2.54 -1.83 29.36
C GLY A 170 3.38 -3.10 29.22
N ASP A 171 2.79 -4.25 28.94
CA ASP A 171 3.54 -5.45 28.56
C ASP A 171 3.79 -5.45 27.06
N HIS A 172 5.00 -5.09 26.66
CA HIS A 172 5.43 -4.96 25.26
C HIS A 172 6.28 -6.16 24.79
N ALA A 173 6.19 -7.30 25.45
CA ALA A 173 6.91 -8.49 25.03
C ALA A 173 6.45 -8.95 23.63
N PRO A 174 7.38 -9.36 22.73
CA PRO A 174 7.03 -9.90 21.42
C PRO A 174 6.11 -11.12 21.54
N ASN A 175 5.13 -11.22 20.65
CA ASN A 175 4.19 -12.35 20.60
C ASN A 175 4.33 -13.23 19.34
N ASN A 176 5.17 -12.83 18.39
CA ASN A 176 5.49 -13.65 17.21
C ASN A 176 6.67 -14.57 17.51
N THR A 177 6.44 -15.61 18.31
CA THR A 177 7.49 -16.60 18.66
C THR A 177 7.51 -17.79 17.70
N ALA A 178 6.40 -18.10 17.03
CA ALA A 178 6.27 -19.25 16.15
C ALA A 178 6.82 -18.97 14.75
N TYR A 179 6.72 -17.71 14.30
CA TYR A 179 7.11 -17.24 12.95
C TYR A 179 8.18 -16.15 13.03
N ALA A 180 8.84 -15.99 14.18
CA ALA A 180 9.94 -15.05 14.34
C ALA A 180 11.07 -15.40 13.36
N ARG A 181 11.69 -14.36 12.80
CA ARG A 181 12.91 -14.52 12.00
C ARG A 181 13.94 -15.31 12.81
N HIS A 182 14.43 -16.39 12.24
CA HIS A 182 15.74 -16.88 12.63
C HIS A 182 16.75 -16.03 11.87
N GLU A 183 17.46 -15.15 12.57
CA GLU A 183 18.62 -14.49 11.98
C GLU A 183 19.53 -15.58 11.43
N SER A 184 19.73 -15.55 10.10
CA SER A 184 20.72 -16.43 9.47
C SER A 184 22.08 -15.96 9.97
N THR A 185 22.67 -16.73 10.85
CA THR A 185 24.06 -16.56 11.32
C THR A 185 25.05 -16.70 10.17
#